data_7fe7b92d38f8d096b772b4ec20601949
#
_entry.id   7fe7b92d38f8d096b772b4ec20601949
#
_cell.length_a   1.000
_cell.length_b   1.000
_cell.length_c   1.000
_cell.angle_alpha   90.00
_cell.angle_beta   90.00
_cell.angle_gamma   90.00
#
_symmetry.space_group_name_H-M   'P 1'
#
loop_
_entity.id
_entity.type
_entity.pdbx_description
1 polymer ?
#
loop_
_entity_poly.entity_id
_entity_poly.type
_entity_poly.pdbx_seq_one_letter_code
_entity_poly.pdbx_strand_id
1 'polypeptide(L)'
;MVVSAVGNNAAMEVPTKYCKSCNIWRPPRAHHCRVCDNCIETQDHHCVWLNNCVGRRNYRYFFVFVCATTLLGLFLLGASLAHILIWRSRNDASFGAAIDKWRVPFAMAIYGLVSWAYPFSLGIYHLFLVGRGETTREYLNSHKFMKKDRHRPFTQGSILKNWLAVLQRPRPPTYLHFKKSYEEGDQRFGPRKDKRTAPLATEQQGGGLEMQDVGAPEAFQGRKDVSPST
;
A
#
# COMPACT_ATOMS: atom_id res chain seq x y z
N MET A 1 13.14 19.33 0.18
CA MET A 1 12.11 19.79 1.12
C MET A 1 12.06 18.80 2.27
N VAL A 2 12.11 19.26 3.49
CA VAL A 2 12.06 18.45 4.70
C VAL A 2 10.71 18.73 5.35
N VAL A 3 10.00 17.69 5.77
CA VAL A 3 8.70 17.81 6.44
C VAL A 3 8.81 17.17 7.81
N SER A 4 8.37 17.89 8.84
CA SER A 4 8.32 17.35 10.19
C SER A 4 7.26 16.26 10.28
N ALA A 5 7.67 15.03 10.56
CA ALA A 5 6.75 13.96 10.91
C ALA A 5 6.52 13.97 12.43
N VAL A 6 5.27 14.17 12.83
CA VAL A 6 4.90 14.11 14.25
C VAL A 6 4.71 12.64 14.61
N GLY A 7 5.76 12.03 15.15
CA GLY A 7 5.68 10.79 15.90
C GLY A 7 5.67 11.11 17.41
N ASN A 8 5.27 10.17 18.26
CA ASN A 8 5.24 10.38 19.70
C ASN A 8 6.60 10.89 20.20
N ASN A 9 6.66 12.16 20.61
CA ASN A 9 7.69 12.85 21.37
C ASN A 9 8.92 13.45 20.66
N ALA A 10 9.07 13.35 19.34
CA ALA A 10 10.07 14.16 18.65
C ALA A 10 9.60 14.46 17.22
N ALA A 11 9.63 15.74 16.85
CA ALA A 11 9.50 16.12 15.45
C ALA A 11 10.73 15.59 14.71
N MET A 12 10.54 14.55 13.89
CA MET A 12 11.60 14.00 13.06
C MET A 12 11.50 14.57 11.66
N GLU A 13 12.59 15.05 11.14
CA GLU A 13 12.68 15.54 9.78
C GLU A 13 12.73 14.37 8.79
N VAL A 14 11.76 14.30 7.91
CA VAL A 14 11.70 13.27 6.87
C VAL A 14 11.98 13.91 5.51
N PRO A 15 13.04 13.49 4.81
CA PRO A 15 13.34 14.02 3.49
C PRO A 15 12.27 13.61 2.49
N THR A 16 11.67 14.57 1.82
CA THR A 16 10.69 14.34 0.77
C THR A 16 11.37 14.33 -0.60
N LYS A 17 10.84 13.52 -1.52
CA LYS A 17 11.36 13.39 -2.88
C LYS A 17 10.37 13.98 -3.88
N TYR A 18 10.87 14.70 -4.88
CA TYR A 18 10.05 15.16 -5.99
C TYR A 18 9.71 14.01 -6.94
N CYS A 19 8.49 13.98 -7.45
CA CYS A 19 8.06 13.05 -8.48
C CYS A 19 7.98 13.74 -9.82
N LYS A 20 8.89 13.43 -10.75
CA LYS A 20 8.90 14.02 -12.10
C LYS A 20 7.66 13.61 -12.92
N SER A 21 7.18 12.38 -12.77
CA SER A 21 6.01 11.88 -13.52
C SER A 21 4.71 12.56 -13.09
N CYS A 22 4.53 12.82 -11.79
CA CYS A 22 3.32 13.43 -11.26
C CYS A 22 3.46 14.93 -11.01
N ASN A 23 4.66 15.51 -11.20
CA ASN A 23 5.00 16.93 -11.00
C ASN A 23 4.66 17.44 -9.58
N ILE A 24 4.91 16.61 -8.53
CA ILE A 24 4.60 16.95 -7.14
C ILE A 24 5.76 16.61 -6.20
N TRP A 25 5.91 17.37 -5.13
CA TRP A 25 6.65 16.93 -3.96
C TRP A 25 5.83 15.84 -3.25
N ARG A 26 6.42 14.64 -3.09
CA ARG A 26 5.70 13.53 -2.46
C ARG A 26 5.53 13.80 -0.97
N PRO A 27 4.29 13.71 -0.45
CA PRO A 27 4.10 13.70 0.99
C PRO A 27 4.90 12.56 1.67
N PRO A 28 5.17 12.63 2.97
CA PRO A 28 5.79 11.53 3.71
C PRO A 28 5.07 10.21 3.43
N ARG A 29 5.82 9.13 3.26
CA ARG A 29 5.33 7.78 2.95
C ARG A 29 4.64 7.62 1.58
N ALA A 30 4.59 8.67 0.75
CA ALA A 30 4.03 8.57 -0.59
C ALA A 30 5.09 8.11 -1.59
N HIS A 31 4.70 7.21 -2.49
CA HIS A 31 5.56 6.69 -3.54
C HIS A 31 4.83 6.62 -4.87
N HIS A 32 5.55 6.86 -5.96
CA HIS A 32 5.04 6.68 -7.30
C HIS A 32 5.01 5.20 -7.66
N CYS A 33 3.86 4.71 -8.08
CA CYS A 33 3.69 3.37 -8.63
C CYS A 33 3.75 3.44 -10.16
N ARG A 34 4.70 2.75 -10.77
CA ARG A 34 4.84 2.74 -12.25
C ARG A 34 3.66 2.04 -12.96
N VAL A 35 3.03 1.06 -12.31
CA VAL A 35 1.89 0.32 -12.89
C VAL A 35 0.61 1.16 -12.87
N CYS A 36 0.36 1.87 -11.76
CA CYS A 36 -0.80 2.77 -11.61
C CYS A 36 -0.55 4.16 -12.20
N ASP A 37 0.70 4.46 -12.59
CA ASP A 37 1.20 5.76 -13.06
C ASP A 37 0.74 6.93 -12.17
N ASN A 38 0.79 6.72 -10.85
CA ASN A 38 0.35 7.71 -9.87
C ASN A 38 1.14 7.63 -8.56
N CYS A 39 1.19 8.74 -7.82
CA CYS A 39 1.71 8.79 -6.46
C CYS A 39 0.65 8.35 -5.46
N ILE A 40 0.95 7.31 -4.70
CA ILE A 40 0.06 6.70 -3.72
C ILE A 40 0.50 7.09 -2.32
N GLU A 41 -0.41 7.67 -1.55
CA GLU A 41 -0.17 8.07 -0.17
C GLU A 41 -0.04 6.84 0.75
N THR A 42 1.00 6.83 1.57
CA THR A 42 1.34 5.69 2.45
C THR A 42 1.30 4.37 1.66
N GLN A 43 2.03 4.34 0.54
CA GLN A 43 2.06 3.16 -0.32
C GLN A 43 2.66 1.97 0.41
N ASP A 44 1.89 0.89 0.50
CA ASP A 44 2.38 -0.39 1.00
C ASP A 44 3.00 -1.21 -0.13
N HIS A 45 2.21 -1.57 -1.12
CA HIS A 45 2.64 -2.27 -2.32
C HIS A 45 1.63 -2.09 -3.47
N HIS A 46 2.02 -2.45 -4.69
CA HIS A 46 1.08 -2.72 -5.79
C HIS A 46 0.65 -4.18 -5.70
N CYS A 47 -0.63 -4.41 -5.53
CA CYS A 47 -1.17 -5.76 -5.38
C CYS A 47 -1.65 -6.28 -6.74
N VAL A 48 -0.98 -7.30 -7.27
CA VAL A 48 -1.35 -7.91 -8.55
C VAL A 48 -2.72 -8.61 -8.50
N TRP A 49 -3.11 -9.16 -7.34
CA TRP A 49 -4.39 -9.82 -7.12
C TRP A 49 -5.59 -8.86 -7.17
N LEU A 50 -5.38 -7.62 -6.72
CA LEU A 50 -6.40 -6.57 -6.73
C LEU A 50 -6.26 -5.66 -7.96
N ASN A 51 -5.20 -5.84 -8.76
CA ASN A 51 -4.79 -4.94 -9.83
C ASN A 51 -4.81 -3.46 -9.42
N ASN A 52 -4.39 -3.19 -8.18
CA ASN A 52 -4.41 -1.85 -7.59
C ASN A 52 -3.33 -1.70 -6.51
N CYS A 53 -2.93 -0.46 -6.24
CA CYS A 53 -2.08 -0.17 -5.10
C CYS A 53 -2.83 -0.25 -3.78
N VAL A 54 -2.20 -0.89 -2.80
CA VAL A 54 -2.60 -0.84 -1.38
C VAL A 54 -1.88 0.33 -0.72
N GLY A 55 -2.64 1.24 -0.12
CA GLY A 55 -2.14 2.44 0.53
C GLY A 55 -3.12 2.99 1.57
N ARG A 56 -2.95 4.25 1.98
CA ARG A 56 -3.68 4.88 3.09
C ARG A 56 -5.20 4.69 3.03
N ARG A 57 -5.80 4.70 1.83
CA ARG A 57 -7.26 4.70 1.68
C ARG A 57 -7.89 3.33 1.77
N ASN A 58 -7.18 2.28 1.35
CA ASN A 58 -7.71 0.93 1.19
C ASN A 58 -6.99 -0.14 2.02
N TYR A 59 -5.93 0.19 2.77
CA TYR A 59 -5.17 -0.79 3.54
C TYR A 59 -6.03 -1.63 4.50
N ARG A 60 -6.95 -1.02 5.24
CA ARG A 60 -7.84 -1.75 6.16
C ARG A 60 -8.77 -2.74 5.46
N TYR A 61 -9.25 -2.39 4.25
CA TYR A 61 -10.10 -3.29 3.46
C TYR A 61 -9.29 -4.45 2.91
N PHE A 62 -8.07 -4.18 2.46
CA PHE A 62 -7.11 -5.21 2.09
C PHE A 62 -6.86 -6.17 3.26
N PHE A 63 -6.63 -5.64 4.47
CA PHE A 63 -6.39 -6.45 5.65
C PHE A 63 -7.60 -7.32 6.01
N VAL A 64 -8.80 -6.75 6.01
CA VAL A 64 -10.06 -7.50 6.22
C VAL A 64 -10.25 -8.57 5.15
N PHE A 65 -9.95 -8.26 3.89
CA PHE A 65 -10.00 -9.23 2.80
C PHE A 65 -9.07 -10.42 3.05
N VAL A 66 -7.83 -10.17 3.45
CA VAL A 66 -6.85 -11.23 3.79
C VAL A 66 -7.34 -12.09 4.95
N CYS A 67 -7.88 -11.47 6.00
CA CYS A 67 -8.47 -12.21 7.13
C CYS A 67 -9.67 -13.05 6.71
N ALA A 68 -10.58 -12.48 5.91
CA ALA A 68 -11.78 -13.18 5.45
C ALA A 68 -11.44 -14.37 4.55
N THR A 69 -10.47 -14.23 3.64
CA THR A 69 -10.02 -15.35 2.79
C THR A 69 -9.34 -16.45 3.60
N THR A 70 -8.57 -16.09 4.63
CA THR A 70 -7.98 -17.05 5.58
C THR A 70 -9.07 -17.85 6.30
N LEU A 71 -10.07 -17.15 6.85
CA LEU A 71 -11.19 -17.81 7.54
C LEU A 71 -12.02 -18.69 6.60
N LEU A 72 -12.24 -18.24 5.36
CA LEU A 72 -12.95 -19.02 4.35
C LEU A 72 -12.21 -20.33 4.02
N GLY A 73 -10.89 -20.28 3.85
CA GLY A 73 -10.07 -21.47 3.61
C GLY A 73 -10.12 -22.46 4.78
N LEU A 74 -10.03 -21.95 6.02
CA LEU A 74 -10.18 -22.78 7.22
C LEU A 74 -11.58 -23.39 7.34
N PHE A 75 -12.62 -22.62 7.06
CA PHE A 75 -13.99 -23.10 7.06
C PHE A 75 -14.19 -24.22 6.02
N LEU A 76 -13.68 -24.03 4.82
CA LEU A 76 -13.77 -25.02 3.76
C LEU A 76 -13.08 -26.34 4.14
N LEU A 77 -11.86 -26.25 4.69
CA LEU A 77 -11.12 -27.39 5.21
C LEU A 77 -11.90 -28.08 6.33
N GLY A 78 -12.31 -27.33 7.36
CA GLY A 78 -12.98 -27.86 8.54
C GLY A 78 -14.34 -28.49 8.23
N ALA A 79 -15.19 -27.82 7.43
CA ALA A 79 -16.49 -28.31 7.04
C ALA A 79 -16.39 -29.60 6.18
N SER A 80 -15.45 -29.62 5.25
CA SER A 80 -15.22 -30.80 4.39
C SER A 80 -14.72 -31.99 5.18
N LEU A 81 -13.77 -31.80 6.09
CA LEU A 81 -13.31 -32.88 6.98
C LEU A 81 -14.40 -33.34 7.94
N ALA A 82 -15.13 -32.42 8.56
CA ALA A 82 -16.22 -32.75 9.46
C ALA A 82 -17.30 -33.60 8.76
N HIS A 83 -17.65 -33.25 7.52
CA HIS A 83 -18.59 -34.01 6.72
C HIS A 83 -18.13 -35.46 6.53
N ILE A 84 -16.88 -35.69 6.15
CA ILE A 84 -16.30 -37.01 5.93
C ILE A 84 -16.26 -37.81 7.25
N LEU A 85 -15.77 -37.19 8.33
CA LEU A 85 -15.59 -37.85 9.62
C LEU A 85 -16.93 -38.20 10.29
N ILE A 86 -17.94 -37.33 10.23
CA ILE A 86 -19.28 -37.57 10.76
C ILE A 86 -19.95 -38.75 10.02
N TRP A 87 -19.86 -38.76 8.68
CA TRP A 87 -20.39 -39.85 7.89
C TRP A 87 -19.71 -41.18 8.24
N ARG A 88 -18.36 -41.17 8.33
CA ARG A 88 -17.57 -42.34 8.74
C ARG A 88 -18.02 -42.88 10.09
N SER A 89 -18.16 -42.02 11.09
CA SER A 89 -18.56 -42.39 12.44
C SER A 89 -19.99 -42.96 12.50
N ARG A 90 -20.93 -42.39 11.73
CA ARG A 90 -22.33 -42.83 11.69
C ARG A 90 -22.54 -44.19 11.00
N ASN A 91 -21.62 -44.54 10.08
CA ASN A 91 -21.76 -45.77 9.27
C ASN A 91 -20.74 -46.85 9.66
N ASP A 92 -19.98 -46.64 10.74
CA ASP A 92 -18.89 -47.52 11.18
C ASP A 92 -17.96 -47.96 10.02
N ALA A 93 -17.71 -47.00 9.11
CA ALA A 93 -17.00 -47.25 7.86
C ALA A 93 -15.49 -46.98 8.02
N SER A 94 -14.65 -47.62 7.17
CA SER A 94 -13.25 -47.30 7.08
C SER A 94 -13.04 -45.90 6.51
N PHE A 95 -11.87 -45.32 6.77
CA PHE A 95 -11.54 -44.00 6.21
C PHE A 95 -11.48 -44.02 4.68
N GLY A 96 -10.95 -45.11 4.09
CA GLY A 96 -10.92 -45.28 2.63
C GLY A 96 -12.31 -45.32 2.03
N ALA A 97 -13.27 -46.06 2.63
CA ALA A 97 -14.66 -46.08 2.18
C ALA A 97 -15.33 -44.70 2.28
N ALA A 98 -15.00 -43.92 3.31
CA ALA A 98 -15.50 -42.55 3.44
C ALA A 98 -14.96 -41.63 2.34
N ILE A 99 -13.69 -41.73 1.98
CA ILE A 99 -13.09 -40.96 0.86
C ILE A 99 -13.73 -41.38 -0.46
N ASP A 100 -13.87 -42.68 -0.73
CA ASP A 100 -14.48 -43.16 -1.95
C ASP A 100 -15.91 -42.68 -2.13
N LYS A 101 -16.67 -42.64 -1.03
CA LYS A 101 -18.04 -42.12 -1.01
C LYS A 101 -18.10 -40.62 -1.21
N TRP A 102 -17.15 -39.85 -0.58
CA TRP A 102 -17.18 -38.41 -0.49
C TRP A 102 -15.94 -37.76 -1.15
N ARG A 103 -15.67 -38.14 -2.40
CA ARG A 103 -14.49 -37.67 -3.17
C ARG A 103 -14.47 -36.15 -3.33
N VAL A 104 -15.65 -35.52 -3.56
CA VAL A 104 -15.72 -34.06 -3.70
C VAL A 104 -15.38 -33.35 -2.39
N PRO A 105 -15.99 -33.62 -1.24
CA PRO A 105 -15.56 -33.09 0.05
C PRO A 105 -14.08 -33.34 0.36
N PHE A 106 -13.54 -34.51 -0.01
CA PHE A 106 -12.11 -34.77 0.18
C PHE A 106 -11.22 -33.85 -0.69
N ALA A 107 -11.56 -33.68 -1.96
CA ALA A 107 -10.86 -32.74 -2.84
C ALA A 107 -10.97 -31.29 -2.34
N MET A 108 -12.15 -30.90 -1.82
CA MET A 108 -12.38 -29.58 -1.22
C MET A 108 -11.58 -29.37 0.07
N ALA A 109 -11.34 -30.42 0.87
CA ALA A 109 -10.48 -30.34 2.04
C ALA A 109 -9.01 -30.06 1.64
N ILE A 110 -8.52 -30.79 0.64
CA ILE A 110 -7.15 -30.56 0.10
C ILE A 110 -7.03 -29.16 -0.47
N TYR A 111 -8.00 -28.73 -1.28
CA TYR A 111 -8.02 -27.38 -1.83
C TYR A 111 -8.07 -26.32 -0.72
N GLY A 112 -8.90 -26.51 0.31
CA GLY A 112 -8.97 -25.62 1.46
C GLY A 112 -7.64 -25.50 2.21
N LEU A 113 -6.95 -26.64 2.41
CA LEU A 113 -5.63 -26.67 3.04
C LEU A 113 -4.57 -25.89 2.23
N VAL A 114 -4.54 -26.05 0.93
CA VAL A 114 -3.56 -25.38 0.06
C VAL A 114 -3.90 -23.88 -0.07
N SER A 115 -5.17 -23.56 -0.31
CA SER A 115 -5.61 -22.17 -0.53
C SER A 115 -5.53 -21.32 0.75
N TRP A 116 -5.64 -21.91 1.92
CA TRP A 116 -5.52 -21.22 3.21
C TRP A 116 -4.11 -20.73 3.51
N ALA A 117 -3.08 -21.51 3.15
CA ALA A 117 -1.71 -21.27 3.60
C ALA A 117 -1.16 -19.90 3.16
N TYR A 118 -1.43 -19.48 1.93
CA TYR A 118 -0.94 -18.20 1.39
C TYR A 118 -1.58 -16.98 2.08
N PRO A 119 -2.92 -16.81 2.15
CA PRO A 119 -3.50 -15.67 2.82
C PRO A 119 -3.22 -15.66 4.33
N PHE A 120 -3.08 -16.81 4.96
CA PHE A 120 -2.68 -16.89 6.36
C PHE A 120 -1.27 -16.35 6.59
N SER A 121 -0.29 -16.80 5.83
CA SER A 121 1.09 -16.30 5.94
C SER A 121 1.19 -14.81 5.63
N LEU A 122 0.44 -14.34 4.62
CA LEU A 122 0.32 -12.92 4.27
C LEU A 122 -0.31 -12.13 5.43
N GLY A 123 -1.36 -12.66 6.05
CA GLY A 123 -2.00 -12.06 7.22
C GLY A 123 -1.05 -11.87 8.39
N ILE A 124 -0.30 -12.92 8.76
CA ILE A 124 0.72 -12.86 9.82
C ILE A 124 1.79 -11.81 9.49
N TYR A 125 2.26 -11.78 8.24
CA TYR A 125 3.23 -10.79 7.80
C TYR A 125 2.71 -9.35 7.96
N HIS A 126 1.48 -9.08 7.55
CA HIS A 126 0.89 -7.75 7.72
C HIS A 126 0.55 -7.42 9.17
N LEU A 127 0.19 -8.40 10.00
CA LEU A 127 0.07 -8.23 11.45
C LEU A 127 1.39 -7.72 12.06
N PHE A 128 2.49 -8.35 11.71
CA PHE A 128 3.82 -7.96 12.14
C PHE A 128 4.18 -6.54 11.68
N LEU A 129 3.95 -6.19 10.42
CA LEU A 129 4.25 -4.87 9.87
C LEU A 129 3.44 -3.76 10.54
N VAL A 130 2.13 -3.96 10.70
CA VAL A 130 1.24 -3.01 11.39
C VAL A 130 1.69 -2.82 12.83
N GLY A 131 2.03 -3.90 13.54
CA GLY A 131 2.57 -3.82 14.90
C GLY A 131 3.84 -2.97 15.00
N ARG A 132 4.66 -2.96 13.94
CA ARG A 132 5.87 -2.12 13.84
C ARG A 132 5.60 -0.69 13.39
N GLY A 133 4.41 -0.39 12.87
CA GLY A 133 4.06 0.91 12.28
C GLY A 133 4.73 1.17 10.92
N GLU A 134 5.17 0.11 10.24
CA GLU A 134 5.87 0.15 8.95
C GLU A 134 4.97 -0.39 7.83
N THR A 135 5.14 0.15 6.62
CA THR A 135 4.60 -0.45 5.40
C THR A 135 5.55 -1.53 4.88
N THR A 136 5.05 -2.43 4.02
CA THR A 136 5.87 -3.43 3.32
C THR A 136 7.07 -2.77 2.64
N ARG A 137 6.84 -1.66 1.98
CA ARG A 137 7.90 -0.93 1.26
C ARG A 137 8.95 -0.35 2.20
N GLU A 138 8.54 0.22 3.33
CA GLU A 138 9.44 0.75 4.35
C GLU A 138 10.27 -0.36 4.96
N TYR A 139 9.63 -1.47 5.32
CA TYR A 139 10.30 -2.65 5.87
C TYR A 139 11.37 -3.20 4.92
N LEU A 140 11.04 -3.45 3.66
CA LEU A 140 11.98 -3.95 2.66
C LEU A 140 13.14 -2.97 2.40
N ASN A 141 12.86 -1.65 2.41
CA ASN A 141 13.92 -0.66 2.26
C ASN A 141 14.79 -0.51 3.51
N SER A 142 14.22 -0.70 4.71
CA SER A 142 14.97 -0.61 5.96
C SER A 142 16.05 -1.71 6.07
N HIS A 143 15.83 -2.86 5.41
CA HIS A 143 16.82 -3.94 5.37
C HIS A 143 18.12 -3.60 4.61
N LYS A 144 18.12 -2.52 3.82
CA LYS A 144 19.32 -2.00 3.16
C LYS A 144 20.28 -1.31 4.12
N PHE A 145 19.85 -0.97 5.32
CA PHE A 145 20.64 -0.32 6.36
C PHE A 145 21.04 -1.30 7.45
N MET A 146 22.14 -1.00 8.15
CA MET A 146 22.55 -1.77 9.31
C MET A 146 21.47 -1.68 10.42
N LYS A 147 21.36 -2.70 11.28
CA LYS A 147 20.32 -2.75 12.31
C LYS A 147 20.30 -1.52 13.21
N LYS A 148 21.48 -0.96 13.55
CA LYS A 148 21.63 0.24 14.39
C LYS A 148 21.08 1.52 13.73
N ASP A 149 21.05 1.57 12.39
CA ASP A 149 20.68 2.76 11.62
C ASP A 149 19.23 2.71 11.12
N ARG A 150 18.45 1.69 11.54
CA ARG A 150 17.06 1.52 11.14
C ARG A 150 16.15 2.38 11.99
N HIS A 151 15.73 3.51 11.44
CA HIS A 151 14.75 4.38 12.07
C HIS A 151 13.32 4.01 11.66
N ARG A 152 12.40 4.07 12.63
CA ARG A 152 10.96 3.88 12.42
C ARG A 152 10.21 5.16 12.82
N PRO A 153 10.24 6.20 11.98
CA PRO A 153 9.74 7.52 12.34
C PRO A 153 8.21 7.57 12.54
N PHE A 154 7.49 6.58 12.04
CA PHE A 154 6.02 6.57 12.07
C PHE A 154 5.42 5.62 13.12
N THR A 155 6.24 5.00 13.94
CA THR A 155 5.75 4.16 15.04
C THR A 155 5.11 4.98 16.15
N GLN A 156 4.02 4.47 16.73
CA GLN A 156 3.36 5.05 17.90
C GLN A 156 3.99 4.57 19.23
N GLY A 157 5.14 3.89 19.17
CA GLY A 157 5.85 3.39 20.35
C GLY A 157 5.27 2.11 20.96
N SER A 158 4.08 1.68 20.58
CA SER A 158 3.44 0.44 21.07
C SER A 158 2.75 -0.30 19.93
N ILE A 159 2.81 -1.63 19.96
CA ILE A 159 2.16 -2.51 18.98
C ILE A 159 0.66 -2.21 18.91
N LEU A 160 -0.01 -2.13 20.05
CA LEU A 160 -1.45 -1.85 20.11
C LEU A 160 -1.80 -0.47 19.56
N LYS A 161 -1.02 0.58 19.91
CA LYS A 161 -1.22 1.93 19.37
C LYS A 161 -0.99 1.97 17.86
N ASN A 162 -0.01 1.24 17.33
CA ASN A 162 0.21 1.13 15.90
C ASN A 162 -0.98 0.48 15.19
N TRP A 163 -1.55 -0.58 15.76
CA TRP A 163 -2.73 -1.25 15.26
C TRP A 163 -3.94 -0.31 15.21
N LEU A 164 -4.23 0.37 16.31
CA LEU A 164 -5.31 1.33 16.37
C LEU A 164 -5.11 2.48 15.37
N ALA A 165 -3.89 3.00 15.27
CA ALA A 165 -3.57 4.08 14.33
C ALA A 165 -3.79 3.69 12.86
N VAL A 166 -3.60 2.42 12.49
CA VAL A 166 -3.79 1.95 11.11
C VAL A 166 -5.24 1.54 10.84
N LEU A 167 -5.84 0.76 11.74
CA LEU A 167 -7.16 0.15 11.50
C LEU A 167 -8.32 1.11 11.80
N GLN A 168 -8.17 2.01 12.78
CA GLN A 168 -9.22 2.98 13.17
C GLN A 168 -9.07 4.34 12.50
N ARG A 169 -8.01 4.58 11.71
CA ARG A 169 -7.80 5.87 11.05
C ARG A 169 -9.01 6.22 10.18
N PRO A 170 -9.58 7.43 10.32
CA PRO A 170 -10.67 7.87 9.45
C PRO A 170 -10.19 7.93 8.00
N ARG A 171 -11.10 7.66 7.08
CA ARG A 171 -10.79 7.83 5.65
C ARG A 171 -10.50 9.30 5.36
N PRO A 172 -9.43 9.59 4.59
CA PRO A 172 -9.28 10.94 4.05
C PRO A 172 -10.48 11.24 3.15
N PRO A 173 -10.93 12.51 3.12
CA PRO A 173 -12.04 12.90 2.26
C PRO A 173 -11.73 12.55 0.80
N THR A 174 -12.75 12.18 0.05
CA THR A 174 -12.61 11.99 -1.39
C THR A 174 -12.83 13.32 -2.10
N TYR A 175 -11.93 13.65 -2.99
CA TYR A 175 -12.05 14.82 -3.86
C TYR A 175 -12.77 14.49 -5.17
N LEU A 176 -12.98 13.18 -5.44
CA LEU A 176 -13.61 12.71 -6.65
C LEU A 176 -15.04 12.25 -6.36
N HIS A 177 -16.00 12.88 -6.98
CA HIS A 177 -17.42 12.54 -6.88
C HIS A 177 -17.89 11.82 -8.15
N PHE A 178 -17.49 10.56 -8.31
CA PHE A 178 -17.79 9.76 -9.52
C PHE A 178 -19.28 9.60 -9.83
N LYS A 179 -20.16 9.84 -8.85
CA LYS A 179 -21.62 9.77 -9.02
C LYS A 179 -22.25 11.07 -9.53
N LYS A 180 -21.51 12.19 -9.52
CA LYS A 180 -21.99 13.42 -10.13
C LYS A 180 -21.86 13.35 -11.64
N SER A 181 -22.88 13.82 -12.35
CA SER A 181 -22.80 14.06 -13.79
C SER A 181 -21.65 15.01 -14.10
N TYR A 182 -21.08 14.89 -15.28
CA TYR A 182 -20.07 15.81 -15.77
C TYR A 182 -20.69 17.19 -15.98
N GLU A 183 -20.09 18.20 -15.38
CA GLU A 183 -20.40 19.61 -15.61
C GLU A 183 -19.25 20.22 -16.42
N GLU A 184 -19.55 21.11 -17.35
CA GLU A 184 -18.52 21.81 -18.14
C GLU A 184 -17.60 22.61 -17.20
N GLY A 185 -16.28 22.46 -17.36
CA GLY A 185 -15.29 23.01 -16.43
C GLY A 185 -14.89 22.07 -15.29
N ASP A 186 -15.45 20.86 -15.23
CA ASP A 186 -15.12 19.87 -14.21
C ASP A 186 -13.71 19.30 -14.43
N GLN A 187 -12.77 19.67 -13.55
CA GLN A 187 -11.38 19.25 -13.63
C GLN A 187 -11.11 17.81 -13.17
N ARG A 188 -12.12 17.07 -12.72
CA ARG A 188 -11.95 15.68 -12.22
C ARG A 188 -11.36 14.75 -13.26
N PHE A 189 -11.61 15.01 -14.53
CA PHE A 189 -11.14 14.18 -15.66
C PHE A 189 -9.98 14.81 -16.43
N GLY A 190 -9.46 15.95 -15.97
CA GLY A 190 -8.48 16.76 -16.70
C GLY A 190 -9.06 17.41 -17.97
N PRO A 191 -8.31 18.28 -18.62
CA PRO A 191 -8.73 18.84 -19.90
C PRO A 191 -8.83 17.70 -20.91
N ARG A 192 -10.03 17.49 -21.47
CA ARG A 192 -10.18 16.60 -22.62
C ARG A 192 -9.28 17.11 -23.74
N LYS A 193 -8.24 16.38 -24.06
CA LYS A 193 -7.46 16.60 -25.27
C LYS A 193 -8.32 16.15 -26.45
N ASP A 194 -9.27 17.00 -26.85
CA ASP A 194 -9.99 16.82 -28.08
C ASP A 194 -9.00 17.03 -29.22
N LYS A 195 -8.55 15.94 -29.81
CA LYS A 195 -7.61 15.94 -30.95
C LYS A 195 -8.19 16.59 -32.22
N ARG A 196 -9.42 17.07 -32.17
CA ARG A 196 -10.16 17.58 -33.35
C ARG A 196 -10.36 19.10 -33.37
N THR A 197 -10.05 19.81 -32.28
CA THR A 197 -10.14 21.27 -32.24
C THR A 197 -8.89 21.82 -31.59
N ALA A 198 -7.77 21.82 -32.33
CA ALA A 198 -6.70 22.76 -32.06
C ALA A 198 -7.20 24.13 -32.56
N PRO A 199 -7.45 25.14 -31.71
CA PRO A 199 -7.64 26.50 -32.17
C PRO A 199 -6.31 26.94 -32.79
N LEU A 200 -6.39 27.42 -34.01
CA LEU A 200 -5.32 28.21 -34.62
C LEU A 200 -4.87 29.27 -33.60
N ALA A 201 -3.56 29.30 -33.33
CA ALA A 201 -2.93 30.27 -32.48
C ALA A 201 -3.31 31.68 -32.94
N THR A 202 -4.17 32.34 -32.21
CA THR A 202 -4.34 33.79 -32.30
C THR A 202 -3.38 34.40 -31.30
N GLU A 203 -2.31 35.01 -31.82
CA GLU A 203 -1.47 35.91 -31.07
C GLU A 203 -2.36 36.96 -30.38
N GLN A 204 -2.32 37.00 -29.06
CA GLN A 204 -2.69 38.19 -28.31
C GLN A 204 -1.59 38.52 -27.31
N GLN A 205 -1.11 39.68 -27.54
CA GLN A 205 -0.11 40.46 -26.87
C GLN A 205 -0.31 40.60 -25.36
N GLY A 206 0.83 40.63 -24.67
CA GLY A 206 1.07 41.64 -23.66
C GLY A 206 0.52 41.42 -22.27
N GLY A 207 1.37 40.95 -21.39
CA GLY A 207 1.18 41.04 -19.96
C GLY A 207 2.38 40.37 -19.27
N GLY A 208 3.52 41.08 -19.31
CA GLY A 208 4.75 40.65 -18.63
C GLY A 208 4.55 40.61 -17.12
N LEU A 209 4.60 39.44 -16.56
CA LEU A 209 4.91 39.23 -15.14
C LEU A 209 6.42 38.96 -15.10
N GLU A 210 7.19 39.98 -14.73
CA GLU A 210 8.59 39.84 -14.33
C GLU A 210 8.71 38.79 -13.25
N MET A 211 9.23 37.64 -13.59
CA MET A 211 9.72 36.67 -12.59
C MET A 211 11.02 37.24 -12.02
N GLN A 212 10.99 37.69 -10.78
CA GLN A 212 12.19 37.96 -10.02
C GLN A 212 13.03 36.68 -9.94
N ASP A 213 14.22 36.77 -10.48
CA ASP A 213 15.27 35.75 -10.41
C ASP A 213 15.60 35.48 -8.93
N VAL A 214 15.05 34.41 -8.35
CA VAL A 214 15.54 33.90 -7.09
C VAL A 214 16.74 33.01 -7.42
N GLY A 215 17.93 33.58 -7.20
CA GLY A 215 19.22 32.93 -7.48
C GLY A 215 19.27 31.47 -7.07
N ALA A 216 19.84 30.66 -7.95
CA ALA A 216 20.10 29.25 -7.69
C ALA A 216 20.99 29.10 -6.43
N PRO A 217 20.70 28.17 -5.53
CA PRO A 217 21.59 27.86 -4.42
C PRO A 217 22.87 27.25 -4.96
N GLU A 218 24.00 27.85 -4.55
CA GLU A 218 25.35 27.43 -4.90
C GLU A 218 25.56 25.93 -4.67
N ALA A 219 26.22 25.30 -5.63
CA ALA A 219 26.63 23.92 -5.56
C ALA A 219 27.53 23.69 -4.34
N PHE A 220 27.18 22.74 -3.53
CA PHE A 220 27.97 22.21 -2.42
C PHE A 220 29.28 21.63 -3.00
N GLN A 221 30.34 22.42 -2.99
CA GLN A 221 31.69 21.95 -3.33
C GLN A 221 32.18 21.06 -2.19
N GLY A 222 32.39 19.80 -2.51
CA GLY A 222 32.94 18.80 -1.62
C GLY A 222 34.38 19.19 -1.22
N ARG A 223 34.59 19.24 0.09
CA ARG A 223 35.90 19.34 0.70
C ARG A 223 36.65 18.01 0.47
N LYS A 224 37.58 18.01 -0.52
CA LYS A 224 38.71 17.08 -0.57
C LYS A 224 39.77 17.72 0.30
N ASP A 225 40.34 16.95 1.22
CA ASP A 225 41.68 17.02 1.77
C ASP A 225 41.67 16.54 3.22
N VAL A 226 41.98 15.29 3.41
CA VAL A 226 42.70 14.80 4.57
C VAL A 226 43.73 13.80 4.07
N SER A 227 44.99 14.29 3.96
CA SER A 227 46.16 13.46 3.75
C SER A 227 46.49 12.65 5.01
N PRO A 228 47.05 11.45 4.90
CA PRO A 228 47.54 10.72 6.05
C PRO A 228 48.94 11.20 6.41
N SER A 229 49.15 11.60 7.64
CA SER A 229 50.45 11.79 8.23
C SER A 229 50.82 10.62 9.10
N THR A 230 51.93 9.94 8.69
CA THR A 230 52.92 9.11 9.39
C THR A 230 52.46 8.36 10.64
#